data_c47cf96c3ff858258152268300b8ee68
#
_entry.id   c47cf96c3ff858258152268300b8ee68
#
_cell.length_a   1.000
_cell.length_b   1.000
_cell.length_c   1.000
_cell.angle_alpha   90.00
_cell.angle_beta   90.00
_cell.angle_gamma   90.00
#
_symmetry.space_group_name_H-M   'P 1'
#
loop_
_entity.id
_entity.type
_entity.pdbx_description
1 polymer ?
#
loop_
_entity_poly.entity_id
_entity_poly.type
_entity_poly.pdbx_seq_one_letter_code
_entity_poly.pdbx_strand_id
1 'polypeptide(L)'
;YQTEMYRMNQIADVVERKLKESGVLFYRNNPSGDINAWTSVSNSVKADFHLAIHSNASSNHTARGIEIFVDNETSKSFSIAANIYENLWKIYPDNKNYTYHRGVKYARGSLGEVNDNYLPCGSLIEIAYHDNIEDASWIVNNIDEIGNNIASSILNYFN
;
A
#
# COMPACT_ATOMS: atom_id res chain seq x y z
N TYR A 1 -13.92 16.42 1.22
CA TYR A 1 -12.92 15.37 1.35
C TYR A 1 -11.63 15.85 0.68
N GLN A 2 -10.50 15.72 1.38
CA GLN A 2 -9.18 16.02 0.80
C GLN A 2 -8.80 14.90 -0.16
N THR A 3 -7.97 15.24 -1.15
CA THR A 3 -7.58 14.33 -2.22
C THR A 3 -6.91 13.05 -1.71
N GLU A 4 -6.97 11.95 -2.47
CA GLU A 4 -6.23 10.71 -2.24
C GLU A 4 -4.77 11.00 -1.87
N MET A 5 -4.07 11.76 -2.70
CA MET A 5 -2.67 12.12 -2.48
C MET A 5 -2.41 12.67 -1.08
N TYR A 6 -3.27 13.55 -0.57
CA TYR A 6 -3.09 14.13 0.76
C TYR A 6 -3.18 13.07 1.87
N ARG A 7 -4.19 12.19 1.82
CA ARG A 7 -4.39 11.16 2.85
C ARG A 7 -3.35 10.06 2.78
N MET A 8 -2.99 9.63 1.59
CA MET A 8 -1.96 8.61 1.41
C MET A 8 -0.58 9.13 1.85
N ASN A 9 -0.28 10.41 1.65
CA ASN A 9 0.93 11.00 2.20
C ASN A 9 0.94 11.05 3.73
N GLN A 10 -0.19 11.34 4.39
CA GLN A 10 -0.27 11.27 5.86
C GLN A 10 0.02 9.85 6.37
N ILE A 11 -0.54 8.82 5.75
CA ILE A 11 -0.25 7.41 6.10
C ILE A 11 1.24 7.11 5.88
N ALA A 12 1.78 7.51 4.74
CA ALA A 12 3.18 7.28 4.42
C ALA A 12 4.14 8.03 5.37
N ASP A 13 3.76 9.20 5.90
CA ASP A 13 4.53 9.92 6.94
C ASP A 13 4.61 9.11 8.24
N VAL A 14 3.55 8.39 8.60
CA VAL A 14 3.54 7.49 9.76
C VAL A 14 4.43 6.28 9.52
N VAL A 15 4.34 5.67 8.32
CA VAL A 15 5.23 4.55 7.93
C VAL A 15 6.69 4.97 7.99
N GLU A 16 7.03 6.11 7.38
CA GLU A 16 8.39 6.68 7.39
C GLU A 16 8.92 6.85 8.81
N ARG A 17 8.13 7.53 9.68
CA ARG A 17 8.51 7.75 11.08
C ARG A 17 8.84 6.44 11.78
N LYS A 18 7.98 5.42 11.63
CA LYS A 18 8.15 4.12 12.28
C LYS A 18 9.36 3.35 11.77
N LEU A 19 9.60 3.35 10.47
CA LEU A 19 10.79 2.73 9.87
C LEU A 19 12.07 3.41 10.36
N LYS A 20 12.08 4.75 10.40
CA LYS A 20 13.20 5.55 10.91
C LYS A 20 13.52 5.25 12.38
N GLU A 21 12.51 5.19 13.24
CA GLU A 21 12.66 4.83 14.66
C GLU A 21 13.24 3.42 14.84
N SER A 22 13.00 2.53 13.88
CA SER A 22 13.49 1.15 13.89
C SER A 22 14.86 0.98 13.21
N GLY A 23 15.47 2.07 12.73
CA GLY A 23 16.79 2.05 12.08
C GLY A 23 16.80 1.47 10.66
N VAL A 24 15.65 1.30 10.04
CA VAL A 24 15.54 0.82 8.65
C VAL A 24 15.89 1.94 7.69
N LEU A 25 16.74 1.66 6.70
CA LEU A 25 17.02 2.57 5.61
C LEU A 25 15.80 2.60 4.66
N PHE A 26 15.29 3.78 4.40
CA PHE A 26 14.16 3.97 3.48
C PHE A 26 14.39 5.19 2.58
N TYR A 27 13.66 5.20 1.48
CA TYR A 27 13.60 6.31 0.54
C TYR A 27 12.15 6.71 0.32
N ARG A 28 11.82 7.98 0.53
CA ARG A 28 10.52 8.54 0.22
C ARG A 28 10.55 9.15 -1.18
N ASN A 29 9.62 8.76 -2.04
CA ASN A 29 9.47 9.39 -3.34
C ASN A 29 8.97 10.84 -3.21
N ASN A 30 9.29 11.68 -4.19
CA ASN A 30 8.67 12.99 -4.32
C ASN A 30 7.24 12.81 -4.88
N PRO A 31 6.18 13.18 -4.13
CA PRO A 31 4.81 13.01 -4.58
C PRO A 31 4.45 13.82 -5.84
N SER A 32 5.26 14.81 -6.20
CA SER A 32 5.12 15.59 -7.45
C SER A 32 5.85 14.96 -8.63
N GLY A 33 6.53 13.83 -8.44
CA GLY A 33 7.17 13.07 -9.51
C GLY A 33 6.18 12.25 -10.33
N ASP A 34 6.72 11.45 -11.22
CA ASP A 34 5.97 10.46 -12.00
C ASP A 34 6.45 9.04 -11.69
N ILE A 35 5.74 8.06 -12.23
CA ILE A 35 6.02 6.64 -12.02
C ILE A 35 7.46 6.24 -12.44
N ASN A 36 7.99 6.84 -13.51
CA ASN A 36 9.34 6.54 -13.96
C ASN A 36 10.38 7.06 -12.97
N ALA A 37 10.17 8.25 -12.42
CA ALA A 37 11.03 8.81 -11.39
C ALA A 37 11.01 7.94 -10.13
N TRP A 38 9.84 7.50 -9.66
CA TRP A 38 9.68 6.70 -8.45
C TRP A 38 10.30 5.31 -8.58
N THR A 39 10.05 4.62 -9.68
CA THR A 39 10.62 3.30 -9.95
C THR A 39 12.13 3.36 -10.19
N SER A 40 12.62 4.42 -10.84
CA SER A 40 14.05 4.66 -11.06
C SER A 40 14.82 4.83 -9.75
N VAL A 41 14.27 5.55 -8.76
CA VAL A 41 14.88 5.68 -7.43
C VAL A 41 15.01 4.30 -6.77
N SER A 42 13.94 3.53 -6.68
CA SER A 42 13.96 2.18 -6.09
C SER A 42 15.00 1.27 -6.72
N ASN A 43 15.13 1.30 -8.05
CA ASN A 43 16.13 0.52 -8.77
C ASN A 43 17.56 1.01 -8.51
N SER A 44 17.77 2.32 -8.47
CA SER A 44 19.11 2.90 -8.27
C SER A 44 19.69 2.57 -6.89
N VAL A 45 18.83 2.52 -5.87
CA VAL A 45 19.22 2.17 -4.49
C VAL A 45 19.13 0.66 -4.23
N LYS A 46 18.66 -0.13 -5.20
CA LYS A 46 18.45 -1.58 -5.08
C LYS A 46 17.57 -1.91 -3.86
N ALA A 47 16.42 -1.24 -3.76
CA ALA A 47 15.50 -1.42 -2.64
C ALA A 47 15.08 -2.90 -2.51
N ASP A 48 15.10 -3.42 -1.28
CA ASP A 48 14.63 -4.78 -0.98
C ASP A 48 13.12 -4.89 -1.14
N PHE A 49 12.40 -3.78 -0.95
CA PHE A 49 10.95 -3.70 -1.13
C PHE A 49 10.53 -2.28 -1.54
N HIS A 50 9.65 -2.19 -2.53
CA HIS A 50 8.96 -0.95 -2.92
C HIS A 50 7.48 -1.08 -2.61
N LEU A 51 6.93 -0.11 -1.89
CA LEU A 51 5.50 -0.05 -1.57
C LEU A 51 4.90 1.26 -2.08
N ALA A 52 3.98 1.17 -3.04
CA ALA A 52 3.11 2.27 -3.42
C ALA A 52 1.85 2.26 -2.53
N ILE A 53 1.51 3.40 -1.95
CA ILE A 53 0.36 3.55 -1.05
C ILE A 53 -0.69 4.40 -1.72
N HIS A 54 -1.81 3.78 -2.09
CA HIS A 54 -2.95 4.37 -2.79
C HIS A 54 -4.26 4.13 -2.04
N SER A 55 -5.32 4.77 -2.48
CA SER A 55 -6.70 4.46 -2.13
C SER A 55 -7.57 4.40 -3.39
N ASN A 56 -8.42 3.42 -3.46
CA ASN A 56 -9.21 3.07 -4.62
C ASN A 56 -10.42 4.00 -4.83
N ALA A 57 -10.99 3.94 -6.03
CA ALA A 57 -12.26 4.58 -6.37
C ALA A 57 -13.08 3.67 -7.29
N SER A 58 -14.39 3.81 -7.26
CA SER A 58 -15.31 3.09 -8.14
C SER A 58 -16.35 4.01 -8.77
N SER A 59 -16.75 3.74 -10.01
CA SER A 59 -17.66 4.59 -10.77
C SER A 59 -19.03 4.78 -10.12
N ASN A 60 -19.46 3.84 -9.27
CA ASN A 60 -20.75 3.86 -8.58
C ASN A 60 -20.64 4.23 -7.09
N HIS A 61 -19.43 4.49 -6.57
CA HIS A 61 -19.14 4.87 -5.18
C HIS A 61 -19.64 3.86 -4.12
N THR A 62 -19.88 2.61 -4.51
CA THR A 62 -20.42 1.56 -3.61
C THR A 62 -19.39 0.49 -3.25
N ALA A 63 -18.30 0.41 -3.99
CA ALA A 63 -17.23 -0.54 -3.69
C ALA A 63 -16.55 -0.21 -2.37
N ARG A 64 -16.11 -1.26 -1.65
CA ARG A 64 -15.45 -1.16 -0.35
C ARG A 64 -14.37 -2.22 -0.21
N GLY A 65 -13.50 -2.05 0.77
CA GLY A 65 -12.50 -3.03 1.18
C GLY A 65 -11.10 -2.70 0.70
N ILE A 66 -10.15 -3.46 1.23
CA ILE A 66 -8.71 -3.32 0.97
C ILE A 66 -8.30 -4.30 -0.12
N GLU A 67 -7.39 -3.92 -1.00
CA GLU A 67 -6.71 -4.83 -1.91
C GLU A 67 -5.24 -4.45 -2.07
N ILE A 68 -4.39 -5.42 -2.37
CA ILE A 68 -2.99 -5.17 -2.63
C ILE A 68 -2.58 -5.85 -3.94
N PHE A 69 -1.81 -5.17 -4.75
CA PHE A 69 -1.36 -5.66 -6.04
C PHE A 69 0.11 -6.07 -5.98
N VAL A 70 0.39 -7.17 -6.65
CA VAL A 70 1.73 -7.62 -7.08
C VAL A 70 1.67 -7.92 -8.57
N ASP A 71 2.81 -8.12 -9.25
CA ASP A 71 2.76 -8.39 -10.70
C ASP A 71 2.07 -9.74 -11.01
N ASN A 72 2.52 -10.78 -10.34
CA ASN A 72 1.98 -12.14 -10.54
C ASN A 72 2.20 -13.02 -9.30
N GLU A 73 1.76 -14.26 -9.37
CA GLU A 73 1.82 -15.25 -8.28
C GLU A 73 3.24 -15.68 -7.89
N THR A 74 4.24 -15.39 -8.72
CA THR A 74 5.66 -15.72 -8.47
C THR A 74 6.49 -14.49 -8.10
N SER A 75 5.86 -13.31 -8.00
CA SER A 75 6.53 -12.06 -7.61
C SER A 75 7.21 -12.19 -6.25
N LYS A 76 8.43 -11.69 -6.13
CA LYS A 76 9.18 -11.71 -4.86
C LYS A 76 8.46 -10.95 -3.75
N SER A 77 7.65 -9.96 -4.11
CA SER A 77 6.85 -9.18 -3.17
C SER A 77 5.58 -9.88 -2.68
N PHE A 78 5.19 -11.04 -3.24
CA PHE A 78 3.93 -11.69 -2.91
C PHE A 78 3.76 -11.95 -1.41
N SER A 79 4.78 -12.53 -0.76
CA SER A 79 4.68 -12.90 0.66
C SER A 79 4.58 -11.68 1.58
N ILE A 80 5.35 -10.63 1.33
CA ILE A 80 5.26 -9.39 2.12
C ILE A 80 3.95 -8.66 1.85
N ALA A 81 3.48 -8.62 0.60
CA ALA A 81 2.19 -8.04 0.23
C ALA A 81 1.04 -8.76 0.95
N ALA A 82 1.02 -10.10 0.94
CA ALA A 82 0.02 -10.88 1.64
C ALA A 82 0.04 -10.61 3.17
N ASN A 83 1.23 -10.48 3.76
CA ASN A 83 1.37 -10.17 5.18
C ASN A 83 0.82 -8.77 5.54
N ILE A 84 1.14 -7.75 4.74
CA ILE A 84 0.60 -6.39 4.90
C ILE A 84 -0.93 -6.43 4.77
N TYR A 85 -1.45 -7.08 3.72
CA TYR A 85 -2.87 -7.19 3.49
C TYR A 85 -3.62 -7.82 4.68
N GLU A 86 -3.17 -9.00 5.14
CA GLU A 86 -3.81 -9.73 6.23
C GLU A 86 -3.79 -8.94 7.55
N ASN A 87 -2.74 -8.20 7.83
CA ASN A 87 -2.67 -7.37 9.03
C ASN A 87 -3.56 -6.14 8.94
N LEU A 88 -3.65 -5.48 7.79
CA LEU A 88 -4.60 -4.39 7.58
C LEU A 88 -6.05 -4.87 7.60
N TRP A 89 -6.33 -6.04 7.03
CA TRP A 89 -7.67 -6.63 7.08
C TRP A 89 -8.16 -6.85 8.52
N LYS A 90 -7.27 -7.20 9.45
CA LYS A 90 -7.63 -7.38 10.87
C LYS A 90 -8.15 -6.10 11.54
N ILE A 91 -7.69 -4.93 11.10
CA ILE A 91 -8.12 -3.63 11.63
C ILE A 91 -9.21 -2.95 10.79
N TYR A 92 -9.56 -3.52 9.64
CA TYR A 92 -10.65 -3.01 8.81
C TYR A 92 -11.99 -3.20 9.53
N PRO A 93 -12.90 -2.19 9.58
CA PRO A 93 -14.09 -2.21 10.42
C PRO A 93 -15.05 -3.36 10.10
N ASP A 94 -15.18 -3.71 8.84
CA ASP A 94 -16.06 -4.78 8.37
C ASP A 94 -15.30 -6.09 8.06
N ASN A 95 -14.23 -6.36 8.78
CA ASN A 95 -13.34 -7.51 8.54
C ASN A 95 -13.99 -8.90 8.69
N LYS A 96 -15.22 -8.96 9.18
CA LYS A 96 -16.04 -10.18 9.21
C LYS A 96 -16.91 -10.36 7.97
N ASN A 97 -17.06 -9.31 7.17
CA ASN A 97 -17.82 -9.35 5.93
C ASN A 97 -16.88 -9.65 4.74
N TYR A 98 -16.77 -10.91 4.40
CA TYR A 98 -15.88 -11.37 3.33
C TYR A 98 -16.21 -10.82 1.93
N THR A 99 -17.34 -10.14 1.74
CA THR A 99 -17.63 -9.40 0.50
C THR A 99 -16.62 -8.28 0.24
N TYR A 100 -16.04 -7.72 1.31
CA TYR A 100 -15.03 -6.66 1.23
C TYR A 100 -13.58 -7.18 1.30
N HIS A 101 -13.41 -8.49 1.49
CA HIS A 101 -12.11 -9.16 1.48
C HIS A 101 -11.61 -9.34 0.05
N ARG A 102 -10.89 -8.35 -0.46
CA ARG A 102 -10.46 -8.33 -1.86
C ARG A 102 -9.16 -9.09 -2.13
N GLY A 103 -8.30 -9.18 -1.12
CA GLY A 103 -7.09 -9.99 -1.14
C GLY A 103 -5.95 -9.42 -1.97
N VAL A 104 -4.99 -10.30 -2.27
CA VAL A 104 -3.90 -10.01 -3.18
C VAL A 104 -4.38 -10.16 -4.62
N LYS A 105 -4.06 -9.16 -5.46
CA LYS A 105 -4.42 -9.10 -6.88
C LYS A 105 -3.16 -9.16 -7.75
N TYR A 106 -3.33 -9.60 -8.99
CA TYR A 106 -2.25 -9.71 -9.97
C TYR A 106 -2.39 -8.65 -11.05
N ALA A 107 -1.41 -7.75 -11.14
CA ALA A 107 -1.40 -6.67 -12.12
C ALA A 107 -1.02 -7.15 -13.54
N ARG A 108 -0.24 -8.21 -13.65
CA ARG A 108 0.19 -8.84 -14.93
C ARG A 108 0.77 -7.81 -15.91
N GLY A 109 1.65 -6.93 -15.40
CA GLY A 109 2.30 -5.88 -16.16
C GLY A 109 1.48 -4.61 -16.39
N SER A 110 0.21 -4.55 -15.91
CA SER A 110 -0.65 -3.39 -16.14
C SER A 110 -0.37 -2.19 -15.22
N LEU A 111 0.31 -2.41 -14.09
CA LEU A 111 0.69 -1.38 -13.13
C LEU A 111 2.22 -1.28 -13.05
N GLY A 112 2.76 -0.12 -13.43
CA GLY A 112 4.21 0.07 -13.50
C GLY A 112 4.92 -0.05 -12.15
N GLU A 113 4.25 0.34 -11.05
CA GLU A 113 4.80 0.29 -9.69
C GLU A 113 4.89 -1.12 -9.09
N VAL A 114 4.37 -2.13 -9.78
CA VAL A 114 4.46 -3.54 -9.33
C VAL A 114 4.97 -4.47 -10.42
N ASN A 115 5.32 -3.94 -11.61
CA ASN A 115 5.78 -4.75 -12.72
C ASN A 115 7.19 -5.30 -12.44
N ASP A 116 7.32 -6.61 -12.31
CA ASP A 116 8.57 -7.31 -11.96
C ASP A 116 9.72 -7.06 -12.95
N ASN A 117 9.42 -6.65 -14.19
CA ASN A 117 10.45 -6.27 -15.16
C ASN A 117 11.12 -4.94 -14.82
N TYR A 118 10.43 -4.08 -14.07
CA TYR A 118 10.91 -2.76 -13.68
C TYR A 118 11.22 -2.66 -12.19
N LEU A 119 10.44 -3.35 -11.35
CA LEU A 119 10.56 -3.38 -9.90
C LEU A 119 10.46 -4.82 -9.39
N PRO A 120 11.59 -5.52 -9.24
CA PRO A 120 11.59 -6.96 -8.88
C PRO A 120 10.94 -7.31 -7.54
N CYS A 121 10.65 -6.34 -6.68
CA CYS A 121 9.96 -6.52 -5.40
C CYS A 121 9.03 -5.35 -5.10
N GLY A 122 8.10 -5.07 -6.01
CA GLY A 122 7.11 -3.99 -5.91
C GLY A 122 5.74 -4.49 -5.44
N SER A 123 5.06 -3.69 -4.63
CA SER A 123 3.63 -3.87 -4.30
C SER A 123 2.92 -2.54 -4.28
N LEU A 124 1.63 -2.54 -4.64
CA LEU A 124 0.76 -1.38 -4.54
C LEU A 124 -0.44 -1.74 -3.68
N ILE A 125 -0.63 -1.00 -2.59
CA ILE A 125 -1.80 -1.19 -1.74
C ILE A 125 -2.85 -0.12 -2.01
N GLU A 126 -4.08 -0.58 -2.17
CA GLU A 126 -5.30 0.24 -2.18
C GLU A 126 -5.93 0.18 -0.80
N ILE A 127 -5.70 1.23 -0.02
CA ILE A 127 -6.24 1.36 1.33
C ILE A 127 -7.70 1.80 1.23
N ALA A 128 -8.57 0.85 1.04
CA ALA A 128 -10.02 1.04 0.93
C ALA A 128 -10.43 2.04 -0.20
N TYR A 129 -11.69 2.44 -0.24
CA TYR A 129 -12.24 3.28 -1.31
C TYR A 129 -12.48 4.70 -0.80
N HIS A 130 -11.69 5.69 -1.27
CA HIS A 130 -11.81 7.08 -0.83
C HIS A 130 -13.09 7.77 -1.32
N ASP A 131 -13.79 7.22 -2.29
CA ASP A 131 -15.06 7.70 -2.83
C ASP A 131 -16.29 7.03 -2.18
N ASN A 132 -16.09 6.05 -1.29
CA ASN A 132 -17.12 5.48 -0.44
C ASN A 132 -17.08 6.14 0.95
N ILE A 133 -18.23 6.58 1.46
CA ILE A 133 -18.29 7.39 2.70
C ILE A 133 -17.77 6.65 3.93
N GLU A 134 -18.03 5.34 4.03
CA GLU A 134 -17.64 4.54 5.19
C GLU A 134 -16.14 4.25 5.16
N ASP A 135 -15.61 3.85 4.00
CA ASP A 135 -14.19 3.60 3.79
C ASP A 135 -13.37 4.90 3.93
N ALA A 136 -13.83 6.00 3.33
CA ALA A 136 -13.19 7.31 3.46
C ALA A 136 -13.16 7.79 4.92
N SER A 137 -14.25 7.57 5.67
CA SER A 137 -14.32 7.89 7.10
C SER A 137 -13.33 7.03 7.90
N TRP A 138 -13.23 5.73 7.61
CA TRP A 138 -12.26 4.85 8.25
C TRP A 138 -10.82 5.30 7.99
N ILE A 139 -10.46 5.58 6.73
CA ILE A 139 -9.13 6.09 6.38
C ILE A 139 -8.79 7.33 7.21
N VAL A 140 -9.67 8.34 7.19
CA VAL A 140 -9.43 9.64 7.83
C VAL A 140 -9.25 9.51 9.35
N ASN A 141 -10.04 8.65 9.99
CA ASN A 141 -10.03 8.50 11.44
C ASN A 141 -8.93 7.55 11.96
N ASN A 142 -8.24 6.82 11.07
CA ASN A 142 -7.28 5.77 11.46
C ASN A 142 -5.91 5.90 10.76
N ILE A 143 -5.51 7.11 10.34
CA ILE A 143 -4.23 7.37 9.66
C ILE A 143 -3.05 6.75 10.41
N ASP A 144 -2.93 7.01 11.72
CA ASP A 144 -1.84 6.50 12.55
C ASP A 144 -1.90 4.97 12.70
N GLU A 145 -3.08 4.39 12.89
CA GLU A 145 -3.24 2.95 13.04
C GLU A 145 -2.88 2.22 11.75
N ILE A 146 -3.38 2.70 10.61
CA ILE A 146 -3.08 2.16 9.28
C ILE A 146 -1.56 2.22 9.00
N GLY A 147 -0.95 3.40 9.17
CA GLY A 147 0.48 3.59 8.93
C GLY A 147 1.36 2.74 9.84
N ASN A 148 1.05 2.67 11.13
CA ASN A 148 1.78 1.81 12.08
C ASN A 148 1.62 0.32 11.76
N ASN A 149 0.44 -0.10 11.31
CA ASN A 149 0.18 -1.49 10.92
C ASN A 149 1.01 -1.88 9.68
N ILE A 150 1.05 -1.03 8.66
CA ILE A 150 1.89 -1.25 7.46
C ILE A 150 3.36 -1.35 7.86
N ALA A 151 3.87 -0.37 8.60
CA ALA A 151 5.26 -0.34 9.02
C ALA A 151 5.65 -1.57 9.87
N SER A 152 4.79 -1.96 10.82
CA SER A 152 5.02 -3.15 11.64
C SER A 152 5.02 -4.43 10.81
N SER A 153 4.15 -4.52 9.79
CA SER A 153 4.13 -5.66 8.87
C SER A 153 5.44 -5.78 8.07
N ILE A 154 5.96 -4.65 7.60
CA ILE A 154 7.26 -4.59 6.91
C ILE A 154 8.39 -5.01 7.85
N LEU A 155 8.46 -4.41 9.05
CA LEU A 155 9.50 -4.71 10.04
C LEU A 155 9.50 -6.18 10.45
N ASN A 156 8.34 -6.74 10.72
CA ASN A 156 8.21 -8.15 11.12
C ASN A 156 8.57 -9.13 10.00
N TYR A 157 8.43 -8.72 8.74
CA TYR A 157 8.78 -9.55 7.60
C TYR A 157 10.30 -9.65 7.38
N PHE A 158 11.04 -8.57 7.63
CA PHE A 158 12.48 -8.50 7.40
C PHE A 158 13.34 -8.82 8.63
N ASN A 159 12.74 -8.99 9.83
CA ASN A 159 13.40 -9.45 11.04
C ASN A 159 13.28 -10.97 11.22
#